data_0c5e5f25dd67f592c4001130aca65dcc
#
_entry.id   0c5e5f25dd67f592c4001130aca65dcc
#
_cell.length_a   1.000
_cell.length_b   1.000
_cell.length_c   1.000
_cell.angle_alpha   90.00
_cell.angle_beta   90.00
_cell.angle_gamma   90.00
#
_symmetry.space_group_name_H-M   'P 1'
#
loop_
_entity.id
_entity.type
_entity.pdbx_description
1 polymer ?
#
loop_
_entity_poly.entity_id
_entity_poly.type
_entity_poly.pdbx_seq_one_letter_code
_entity_poly.pdbx_strand_id
1 'polypeptide(L)'
;MPTRKHNRALALGTAAAVGLAAAGGRAALHRSVRSMKARTNPALDPLFDLPDDVVHHEITSHDGGTLHVIERGTGRPLLLIHGVTLQAGVWSPQFHLMADRYRILALDVRGHGRSVAGNDGFGRSVSARDVATVLDHFDLHDAIIVGHSMGGMITMEFAGDFPDELAERVAGLVFMDTAAHQILPKAVLPIAKTLGNRVNTRFNAGRPVPQRQFGDDDLSWFMTRIAFGSNPSAKAVAQVRGYLEEVPQSTSLPSWIDLLDHDAREALRATKTPSLVLVGSRDLLTPVFAARRIASFLPDAGFEILEGAGHQLMQERPQEVARLIDDFAAQISRG
;
A
#
# COMPACT_ATOMS: atom_id res chain seq x y z
N MET A 1 -58.12 -25.20 -14.62
CA MET A 1 -56.72 -25.26 -14.22
C MET A 1 -55.83 -24.84 -15.38
N PRO A 2 -55.37 -23.61 -15.43
CA PRO A 2 -54.32 -23.19 -16.37
C PRO A 2 -53.18 -22.41 -15.66
N THR A 3 -52.60 -22.94 -14.59
CA THR A 3 -51.61 -22.15 -13.83
C THR A 3 -50.17 -22.71 -13.86
N ARG A 4 -49.97 -23.95 -14.27
CA ARG A 4 -48.61 -24.54 -14.30
C ARG A 4 -47.76 -24.23 -15.55
N LYS A 5 -48.37 -23.94 -16.70
CA LYS A 5 -47.60 -23.61 -17.93
C LYS A 5 -47.14 -22.16 -17.96
N HIS A 6 -47.89 -21.20 -17.40
CA HIS A 6 -47.50 -19.79 -17.36
C HIS A 6 -46.29 -19.54 -16.42
N ASN A 7 -46.26 -20.20 -15.26
CA ASN A 7 -45.16 -20.03 -14.32
C ASN A 7 -43.80 -20.64 -14.82
N ARG A 8 -43.85 -21.69 -15.67
CA ARG A 8 -42.65 -22.24 -16.28
C ARG A 8 -42.07 -21.34 -17.35
N ALA A 9 -42.90 -20.69 -18.16
CA ALA A 9 -42.45 -19.76 -19.20
C ALA A 9 -41.84 -18.48 -18.59
N LEU A 10 -42.42 -17.94 -17.50
CA LEU A 10 -41.88 -16.79 -16.77
C LEU A 10 -40.52 -17.15 -16.11
N ALA A 11 -40.43 -18.32 -15.46
CA ALA A 11 -39.16 -18.76 -14.83
C ALA A 11 -38.02 -19.02 -15.85
N LEU A 12 -38.35 -19.53 -17.02
CA LEU A 12 -37.40 -19.70 -18.10
C LEU A 12 -36.97 -18.38 -18.74
N GLY A 13 -37.91 -17.42 -18.86
CA GLY A 13 -37.63 -16.08 -19.37
C GLY A 13 -36.71 -15.27 -18.42
N THR A 14 -36.97 -15.32 -17.11
CA THR A 14 -36.11 -14.66 -16.10
C THR A 14 -34.73 -15.32 -16.00
N ALA A 15 -34.65 -16.65 -16.03
CA ALA A 15 -33.35 -17.34 -16.05
C ALA A 15 -32.53 -17.04 -17.30
N ALA A 16 -33.18 -16.95 -18.46
CA ALA A 16 -32.51 -16.56 -19.72
C ALA A 16 -32.06 -15.08 -19.69
N ALA A 17 -32.87 -14.17 -19.15
CA ALA A 17 -32.53 -12.76 -19.01
C ALA A 17 -31.37 -12.54 -18.03
N VAL A 18 -31.35 -13.25 -16.90
CA VAL A 18 -30.25 -13.24 -15.93
C VAL A 18 -28.99 -13.86 -16.53
N GLY A 19 -29.12 -14.95 -17.29
CA GLY A 19 -28.01 -15.57 -18.00
C GLY A 19 -27.41 -14.65 -19.09
N LEU A 20 -28.24 -13.95 -19.85
CA LEU A 20 -27.80 -12.97 -20.85
C LEU A 20 -27.15 -11.73 -20.20
N ALA A 21 -27.69 -11.23 -19.10
CA ALA A 21 -27.10 -10.14 -18.34
C ALA A 21 -25.75 -10.53 -17.74
N ALA A 22 -25.64 -11.75 -17.19
CA ALA A 22 -24.38 -12.28 -16.65
C ALA A 22 -23.35 -12.52 -17.76
N ALA A 23 -23.78 -13.05 -18.92
CA ALA A 23 -22.91 -13.24 -20.10
C ALA A 23 -22.44 -11.90 -20.69
N GLY A 24 -23.35 -10.91 -20.79
CA GLY A 24 -23.03 -9.55 -21.20
C GLY A 24 -22.06 -8.86 -20.27
N GLY A 25 -22.23 -9.01 -18.97
CA GLY A 25 -21.32 -8.52 -17.93
C GLY A 25 -19.92 -9.14 -18.02
N ARG A 26 -19.85 -10.47 -18.20
CA ARG A 26 -18.57 -11.18 -18.41
C ARG A 26 -17.85 -10.71 -19.67
N ALA A 27 -18.58 -10.58 -20.79
CA ALA A 27 -17.99 -10.12 -22.03
C ALA A 27 -17.49 -8.66 -21.94
N ALA A 28 -18.20 -7.80 -21.21
CA ALA A 28 -17.78 -6.42 -20.94
C ALA A 28 -16.52 -6.38 -20.07
N LEU A 29 -16.48 -7.18 -18.99
CA LEU A 29 -15.31 -7.32 -18.12
C LEU A 29 -14.10 -7.80 -18.91
N HIS A 30 -14.25 -8.88 -19.69
CA HIS A 30 -13.18 -9.43 -20.54
C HIS A 30 -12.64 -8.39 -21.52
N ARG A 31 -13.51 -7.64 -22.22
CA ARG A 31 -13.08 -6.56 -23.11
C ARG A 31 -12.31 -5.47 -22.39
N SER A 32 -12.78 -5.06 -21.21
CA SER A 32 -12.13 -4.04 -20.37
C SER A 32 -10.74 -4.50 -19.97
N VAL A 33 -10.61 -5.73 -19.46
CA VAL A 33 -9.33 -6.30 -19.04
C VAL A 33 -8.39 -6.50 -20.22
N ARG A 34 -8.89 -7.00 -21.36
CA ARG A 34 -8.09 -7.12 -22.58
C ARG A 34 -7.53 -5.77 -23.04
N SER A 35 -8.36 -4.71 -23.01
CA SER A 35 -7.91 -3.35 -23.31
C SER A 35 -6.85 -2.85 -22.32
N MET A 36 -6.98 -3.19 -21.05
CA MET A 36 -6.01 -2.84 -20.01
C MET A 36 -4.69 -3.60 -20.22
N LYS A 37 -4.73 -4.92 -20.43
CA LYS A 37 -3.55 -5.77 -20.69
C LYS A 37 -2.76 -5.33 -21.94
N ALA A 38 -3.40 -4.64 -22.86
CA ALA A 38 -2.76 -4.13 -24.08
C ALA A 38 -2.10 -2.74 -23.89
N ARG A 39 -2.23 -2.12 -22.73
CA ARG A 39 -1.65 -0.79 -22.46
C ARG A 39 -0.18 -0.89 -22.10
N THR A 40 0.67 -0.40 -22.95
CA THR A 40 2.09 -0.23 -22.70
C THR A 40 2.42 1.24 -22.43
N ASN A 41 3.42 1.47 -21.62
CA ASN A 41 4.03 2.78 -21.45
C ASN A 41 5.55 2.65 -21.58
N PRO A 42 6.10 2.83 -22.79
CA PRO A 42 7.53 2.62 -23.04
C PRO A 42 8.46 3.45 -22.16
N ALA A 43 7.99 4.58 -21.62
CA ALA A 43 8.76 5.42 -20.72
C ALA A 43 8.77 4.91 -19.27
N LEU A 44 7.69 4.22 -18.84
CA LEU A 44 7.55 3.74 -17.46
C LEU A 44 7.83 2.24 -17.32
N ASP A 45 7.45 1.44 -18.32
CA ASP A 45 7.52 -0.03 -18.22
C ASP A 45 8.93 -0.57 -17.85
N PRO A 46 10.05 0.00 -18.33
CA PRO A 46 11.38 -0.43 -17.90
C PRO A 46 11.67 -0.15 -16.41
N LEU A 47 11.00 0.83 -15.80
CA LEU A 47 11.22 1.21 -14.41
C LEU A 47 10.61 0.22 -13.41
N PHE A 48 9.70 -0.66 -13.84
CA PHE A 48 9.04 -1.63 -12.95
C PHE A 48 9.86 -2.89 -12.67
N ASP A 49 10.96 -3.11 -13.37
CA ASP A 49 11.93 -4.14 -13.02
C ASP A 49 12.94 -3.56 -12.03
N LEU A 50 13.32 -4.33 -11.01
CA LEU A 50 14.39 -3.89 -10.11
C LEU A 50 15.71 -3.76 -10.90
N PRO A 51 16.53 -2.73 -10.62
CA PRO A 51 17.89 -2.66 -11.15
C PRO A 51 18.74 -3.89 -10.71
N ASP A 52 19.62 -4.33 -11.58
CA ASP A 52 20.46 -5.52 -11.33
C ASP A 52 21.52 -5.31 -10.21
N ASP A 53 21.82 -4.04 -9.89
CA ASP A 53 22.84 -3.62 -8.91
C ASP A 53 22.28 -3.31 -7.51
N VAL A 54 21.04 -3.75 -7.22
CA VAL A 54 20.49 -3.66 -5.86
C VAL A 54 21.17 -4.67 -4.93
N VAL A 55 21.31 -4.31 -3.66
CA VAL A 55 21.81 -5.21 -2.61
C VAL A 55 20.64 -5.65 -1.74
N HIS A 56 20.59 -6.95 -1.46
CA HIS A 56 19.58 -7.53 -0.58
C HIS A 56 20.18 -7.80 0.80
N HIS A 57 19.51 -7.34 1.85
CA HIS A 57 19.90 -7.56 3.23
C HIS A 57 18.81 -8.37 3.95
N GLU A 58 19.26 -9.25 4.85
CA GLU A 58 18.39 -9.95 5.81
C GLU A 58 18.88 -9.58 7.21
N ILE A 59 18.03 -8.90 7.99
CA ILE A 59 18.36 -8.46 9.34
C ILE A 59 17.39 -9.09 10.34
N THR A 60 17.85 -9.29 11.57
CA THR A 60 17.01 -9.83 12.63
C THR A 60 16.12 -8.73 13.20
N SER A 61 14.80 -8.95 13.23
CA SER A 61 13.86 -8.10 13.94
C SER A 61 13.98 -8.25 15.46
N HIS A 62 13.50 -7.26 16.20
CA HIS A 62 13.48 -7.21 17.66
C HIS A 62 12.84 -8.45 18.33
N ASP A 63 11.92 -9.14 17.65
CA ASP A 63 11.17 -10.31 18.16
C ASP A 63 11.63 -11.64 17.56
N GLY A 64 12.80 -11.65 16.91
CA GLY A 64 13.40 -12.84 16.29
C GLY A 64 12.88 -13.15 14.89
N GLY A 65 12.08 -12.29 14.29
CA GLY A 65 11.72 -12.34 12.87
C GLY A 65 12.89 -11.97 11.97
N THR A 66 12.71 -12.11 10.66
CA THR A 66 13.68 -11.68 9.64
C THR A 66 13.06 -10.54 8.83
N LEU A 67 13.77 -9.42 8.72
CA LEU A 67 13.40 -8.31 7.86
C LEU A 67 14.28 -8.31 6.63
N HIS A 68 13.67 -8.25 5.47
CA HIS A 68 14.35 -8.11 4.20
C HIS A 68 14.34 -6.64 3.77
N VAL A 69 15.49 -6.11 3.40
CA VAL A 69 15.67 -4.74 2.91
C VAL A 69 16.40 -4.79 1.58
N ILE A 70 15.92 -4.03 0.60
CA ILE A 70 16.60 -3.80 -0.66
C ILE A 70 17.30 -2.45 -0.58
N GLU A 71 18.59 -2.40 -0.88
CA GLU A 71 19.40 -1.17 -0.87
C GLU A 71 19.99 -0.87 -2.24
N ARG A 72 20.03 0.42 -2.59
CA ARG A 72 20.77 0.93 -3.75
C ARG A 72 21.13 2.40 -3.58
N GLY A 73 22.27 2.79 -4.13
CA GLY A 73 22.71 4.18 -4.19
C GLY A 73 23.49 4.63 -2.96
N THR A 74 23.83 5.92 -2.96
CA THR A 74 24.59 6.57 -1.89
C THR A 74 24.04 7.97 -1.67
N GLY A 75 24.35 8.58 -0.53
CA GLY A 75 23.90 9.92 -0.17
C GLY A 75 22.92 9.91 1.01
N ARG A 76 21.99 10.86 1.05
CA ARG A 76 21.00 10.97 2.12
C ARG A 76 20.13 9.71 2.18
N PRO A 77 19.93 9.11 3.36
CA PRO A 77 19.09 7.93 3.49
C PRO A 77 17.61 8.22 3.14
N LEU A 78 17.02 7.35 2.32
CA LEU A 78 15.61 7.36 1.94
C LEU A 78 15.03 5.98 2.27
N LEU A 79 14.28 5.89 3.36
CA LEU A 79 13.64 4.65 3.80
C LEU A 79 12.22 4.58 3.23
N LEU A 80 11.94 3.56 2.42
CA LEU A 80 10.69 3.36 1.72
C LEU A 80 9.90 2.20 2.35
N ILE A 81 8.64 2.45 2.74
CA ILE A 81 7.78 1.49 3.42
C ILE A 81 6.50 1.30 2.59
N HIS A 82 6.28 0.10 2.08
CA HIS A 82 5.18 -0.22 1.18
C HIS A 82 3.83 -0.42 1.90
N GLY A 83 2.74 -0.45 1.11
CA GLY A 83 1.38 -0.71 1.56
C GLY A 83 1.08 -2.20 1.81
N VAL A 84 -0.10 -2.47 2.40
CA VAL A 84 -0.58 -3.84 2.62
C VAL A 84 -0.58 -4.63 1.32
N THR A 85 -0.20 -5.91 1.39
CA THR A 85 -0.12 -6.85 0.26
C THR A 85 0.86 -6.48 -0.85
N LEU A 86 1.71 -5.47 -0.65
CA LEU A 86 2.81 -5.12 -1.55
C LEU A 86 4.15 -5.70 -1.04
N GLN A 87 5.23 -5.37 -1.72
CA GLN A 87 6.61 -5.75 -1.40
C GLN A 87 7.54 -4.58 -1.72
N ALA A 88 8.76 -4.61 -1.21
CA ALA A 88 9.80 -3.59 -1.45
C ALA A 88 10.04 -3.33 -2.96
N GLY A 89 9.87 -4.33 -3.80
CA GLY A 89 9.98 -4.20 -5.25
C GLY A 89 8.98 -3.22 -5.91
N VAL A 90 7.91 -2.82 -5.21
CA VAL A 90 6.99 -1.79 -5.72
C VAL A 90 7.67 -0.43 -5.92
N TRP A 91 8.79 -0.21 -5.22
CA TRP A 91 9.61 1.00 -5.28
C TRP A 91 10.67 0.96 -6.40
N SER A 92 10.64 -0.04 -7.30
CA SER A 92 11.60 -0.11 -8.41
C SER A 92 11.75 1.18 -9.20
N PRO A 93 10.70 1.98 -9.50
CA PRO A 93 10.88 3.25 -10.17
C PRO A 93 11.75 4.25 -9.38
N GLN A 94 11.64 4.28 -8.06
CA GLN A 94 12.46 5.17 -7.21
C GLN A 94 13.91 4.75 -7.19
N PHE A 95 14.22 3.45 -7.21
CA PHE A 95 15.58 2.96 -7.37
C PHE A 95 16.24 3.40 -8.69
N HIS A 96 15.47 3.43 -9.78
CA HIS A 96 15.97 3.93 -11.08
C HIS A 96 16.17 5.45 -11.09
N LEU A 97 15.27 6.19 -10.45
CA LEU A 97 15.17 7.64 -10.61
C LEU A 97 15.97 8.43 -9.56
N MET A 98 16.36 7.82 -8.42
CA MET A 98 16.85 8.57 -7.26
C MET A 98 18.14 8.02 -6.65
N ALA A 99 18.62 6.82 -7.03
CA ALA A 99 19.78 6.18 -6.41
C ALA A 99 21.12 6.88 -6.72
N ASP A 100 21.14 7.84 -7.63
CA ASP A 100 22.29 8.71 -7.91
C ASP A 100 22.54 9.77 -6.84
N ARG A 101 21.55 10.05 -5.97
CA ARG A 101 21.59 11.10 -4.94
C ARG A 101 21.07 10.69 -3.57
N TYR A 102 20.45 9.51 -3.47
CA TYR A 102 19.97 8.93 -2.21
C TYR A 102 20.51 7.52 -1.99
N ARG A 103 20.82 7.20 -0.73
CA ARG A 103 20.94 5.83 -0.26
C ARG A 103 19.54 5.30 0.01
N ILE A 104 18.96 4.59 -0.95
CA ILE A 104 17.58 4.10 -0.89
C ILE A 104 17.57 2.75 -0.19
N LEU A 105 16.73 2.63 0.85
CA LEU A 105 16.43 1.38 1.54
C LEU A 105 14.93 1.13 1.43
N ALA A 106 14.50 0.03 0.83
CA ALA A 106 13.10 -0.37 0.75
C ALA A 106 12.88 -1.62 1.61
N LEU A 107 12.04 -1.48 2.64
CA LEU A 107 11.72 -2.53 3.59
C LEU A 107 10.56 -3.39 3.07
N ASP A 108 10.73 -4.71 3.02
CA ASP A 108 9.59 -5.63 3.05
C ASP A 108 9.01 -5.63 4.47
N VAL A 109 7.80 -5.10 4.62
CA VAL A 109 7.10 -5.12 5.91
C VAL A 109 6.90 -6.56 6.37
N ARG A 110 7.02 -6.84 7.67
CA ARG A 110 6.92 -8.19 8.25
C ARG A 110 5.83 -9.04 7.62
N GLY A 111 6.18 -10.28 7.21
CA GLY A 111 5.30 -11.22 6.53
C GLY A 111 4.99 -10.91 5.07
N HIS A 112 5.51 -9.83 4.51
CA HIS A 112 5.42 -9.50 3.09
C HIS A 112 6.77 -9.75 2.40
N GLY A 113 6.73 -10.01 1.10
CA GLY A 113 7.93 -10.26 0.32
C GLY A 113 8.79 -11.37 0.93
N ARG A 114 10.03 -11.05 1.28
CA ARG A 114 10.98 -11.98 1.89
C ARG A 114 11.06 -11.82 3.42
N SER A 115 10.36 -10.87 4.02
CA SER A 115 10.33 -10.69 5.48
C SER A 115 9.46 -11.73 6.16
N VAL A 116 9.94 -12.27 7.28
CA VAL A 116 9.25 -13.26 8.10
C VAL A 116 8.93 -12.63 9.47
N ALA A 117 7.67 -12.67 9.86
CA ALA A 117 7.25 -12.18 11.17
C ALA A 117 7.84 -13.05 12.29
N GLY A 118 8.24 -12.41 13.38
CA GLY A 118 8.71 -13.08 14.59
C GLY A 118 7.58 -13.40 15.58
N ASN A 119 7.94 -13.45 16.87
CA ASN A 119 7.04 -13.92 17.93
C ASN A 119 5.87 -12.97 18.22
N ASP A 120 6.02 -11.67 17.96
CA ASP A 120 4.99 -10.66 18.21
C ASP A 120 3.94 -10.59 17.07
N GLY A 121 4.12 -11.39 16.02
CA GLY A 121 3.18 -11.53 14.91
C GLY A 121 3.09 -10.29 14.03
N PHE A 122 1.87 -9.83 13.77
CA PHE A 122 1.57 -8.74 12.82
C PHE A 122 0.92 -7.56 13.56
N GLY A 123 1.05 -6.36 12.98
CA GLY A 123 0.42 -5.15 13.46
C GLY A 123 1.31 -3.93 13.22
N ARG A 124 0.69 -2.73 13.20
CA ARG A 124 1.41 -1.48 12.94
C ARG A 124 2.44 -1.16 14.02
N SER A 125 2.09 -1.34 15.28
CA SER A 125 2.99 -1.06 16.43
C SER A 125 4.24 -1.95 16.41
N VAL A 126 4.07 -3.23 16.06
CA VAL A 126 5.21 -4.16 15.89
C VAL A 126 6.04 -3.77 14.66
N SER A 127 5.38 -3.40 13.55
CA SER A 127 6.07 -2.91 12.35
C SER A 127 6.75 -1.55 12.54
N ALA A 128 6.21 -0.68 13.40
CA ALA A 128 6.86 0.57 13.80
C ALA A 128 8.20 0.31 14.51
N ARG A 129 8.25 -0.73 15.36
CA ARG A 129 9.50 -1.18 15.99
C ARG A 129 10.49 -1.78 14.99
N ASP A 130 10.00 -2.42 13.92
CA ASP A 130 10.86 -2.83 12.80
C ASP A 130 11.49 -1.65 12.09
N VAL A 131 10.76 -0.53 11.93
CA VAL A 131 11.32 0.71 11.38
C VAL A 131 12.47 1.21 12.26
N ALA A 132 12.31 1.23 13.58
CA ALA A 132 13.40 1.58 14.50
C ALA A 132 14.59 0.61 14.37
N THR A 133 14.32 -0.69 14.25
CA THR A 133 15.37 -1.72 14.03
C THR A 133 16.14 -1.47 12.73
N VAL A 134 15.46 -1.09 11.64
CA VAL A 134 16.10 -0.77 10.36
C VAL A 134 16.97 0.49 10.47
N LEU A 135 16.44 1.55 11.09
CA LEU A 135 17.18 2.79 11.31
C LEU A 135 18.46 2.55 12.12
N ASP A 136 18.38 1.73 13.15
CA ASP A 136 19.53 1.38 14.00
C ASP A 136 20.53 0.49 13.26
N HIS A 137 20.07 -0.61 12.64
CA HIS A 137 20.93 -1.58 11.96
C HIS A 137 21.79 -0.95 10.87
N PHE A 138 21.21 -0.04 10.08
CA PHE A 138 21.92 0.64 8.98
C PHE A 138 22.56 1.97 9.41
N ASP A 139 22.48 2.30 10.70
CA ASP A 139 22.95 3.56 11.30
C ASP A 139 22.49 4.79 10.49
N LEU A 140 21.18 4.84 10.22
CA LEU A 140 20.61 5.90 9.42
C LEU A 140 20.41 7.16 10.26
N HIS A 141 20.98 8.26 9.78
CA HIS A 141 20.79 9.61 10.31
C HIS A 141 20.39 10.56 9.19
N ASP A 142 19.69 11.64 9.53
CA ASP A 142 19.17 12.61 8.56
C ASP A 142 18.26 11.96 7.50
N ALA A 143 17.59 10.85 7.88
CA ALA A 143 16.81 10.04 6.97
C ALA A 143 15.48 10.72 6.57
N ILE A 144 15.01 10.48 5.35
CA ILE A 144 13.62 10.73 4.96
C ILE A 144 12.90 9.38 4.93
N ILE A 145 11.77 9.27 5.65
CA ILE A 145 10.92 8.09 5.61
C ILE A 145 9.74 8.37 4.69
N VAL A 146 9.53 7.51 3.69
CA VAL A 146 8.38 7.55 2.77
C VAL A 146 7.49 6.36 3.04
N GLY A 147 6.31 6.60 3.59
CA GLY A 147 5.32 5.56 3.87
C GLY A 147 4.14 5.62 2.90
N HIS A 148 3.91 4.53 2.16
CA HIS A 148 2.77 4.37 1.26
C HIS A 148 1.66 3.54 1.94
N SER A 149 0.42 4.03 1.92
CA SER A 149 -0.77 3.31 2.42
C SER A 149 -0.56 2.79 3.85
N MET A 150 -0.59 1.49 4.10
CA MET A 150 -0.24 0.88 5.40
C MET A 150 1.16 1.30 5.88
N GLY A 151 2.15 1.43 4.97
CA GLY A 151 3.48 1.95 5.31
C GLY A 151 3.44 3.36 5.88
N GLY A 152 2.53 4.21 5.39
CA GLY A 152 2.28 5.54 5.97
C GLY A 152 1.66 5.46 7.37
N MET A 153 0.76 4.50 7.62
CA MET A 153 0.19 4.27 8.95
C MET A 153 1.24 3.73 9.92
N ILE A 154 2.15 2.85 9.47
CA ILE A 154 3.30 2.37 10.24
C ILE A 154 4.24 3.53 10.59
N THR A 155 4.50 4.43 9.64
CA THR A 155 5.33 5.63 9.86
C THR A 155 4.69 6.57 10.90
N MET A 156 3.37 6.72 10.90
CA MET A 156 2.65 7.50 11.92
C MET A 156 2.73 6.84 13.31
N GLU A 157 2.61 5.52 13.37
CA GLU A 157 2.78 4.74 14.61
C GLU A 157 4.21 4.89 15.14
N PHE A 158 5.23 4.77 14.25
CA PHE A 158 6.63 5.01 14.59
C PHE A 158 6.83 6.41 15.17
N ALA A 159 6.24 7.43 14.57
CA ALA A 159 6.36 8.81 15.06
C ALA A 159 5.73 9.01 16.45
N GLY A 160 4.72 8.22 16.80
CA GLY A 160 4.08 8.25 18.13
C GLY A 160 4.80 7.42 19.17
N ASP A 161 5.26 6.22 18.80
CA ASP A 161 5.84 5.25 19.75
C ASP A 161 7.34 5.47 19.98
N PHE A 162 8.05 6.10 19.02
CA PHE A 162 9.52 6.30 19.02
C PHE A 162 9.89 7.76 18.76
N PRO A 163 9.40 8.73 19.58
CA PRO A 163 9.62 10.16 19.34
C PRO A 163 11.09 10.59 19.48
N ASP A 164 11.88 9.91 20.29
CA ASP A 164 13.31 10.21 20.49
C ASP A 164 14.12 9.76 19.27
N GLU A 165 13.91 8.54 18.77
CA GLU A 165 14.53 8.02 17.55
C GLU A 165 14.12 8.82 16.31
N LEU A 166 12.84 9.24 16.25
CA LEU A 166 12.35 10.14 15.22
C LEU A 166 13.14 11.45 15.21
N ALA A 167 13.31 12.07 16.38
CA ALA A 167 14.00 13.36 16.50
C ALA A 167 15.50 13.24 16.21
N GLU A 168 16.13 12.14 16.56
CA GLU A 168 17.57 11.92 16.38
C GLU A 168 17.93 11.53 14.94
N ARG A 169 17.11 10.68 14.28
CA ARG A 169 17.49 9.97 13.07
C ARG A 169 16.74 10.43 11.82
N VAL A 170 15.61 11.12 11.96
CA VAL A 170 14.70 11.40 10.83
C VAL A 170 14.54 12.89 10.59
N ALA A 171 14.98 13.35 9.44
CA ALA A 171 14.85 14.74 9.02
C ALA A 171 13.50 15.08 8.39
N GLY A 172 12.79 14.10 7.82
CA GLY A 172 11.53 14.35 7.15
C GLY A 172 10.67 13.10 6.98
N LEU A 173 9.35 13.32 6.92
CA LEU A 173 8.34 12.29 6.71
C LEU A 173 7.54 12.57 5.43
N VAL A 174 7.33 11.54 4.61
CA VAL A 174 6.47 11.62 3.42
C VAL A 174 5.35 10.60 3.56
N PHE A 175 4.12 11.09 3.63
CA PHE A 175 2.90 10.29 3.71
C PHE A 175 2.24 10.22 2.34
N MET A 176 2.27 9.06 1.70
CA MET A 176 1.79 8.86 0.33
C MET A 176 0.56 7.95 0.32
N ASP A 177 -0.56 8.43 -0.24
CA ASP A 177 -1.80 7.65 -0.40
C ASP A 177 -2.17 6.88 0.88
N THR A 178 -2.32 7.60 2.00
CA THR A 178 -2.56 6.99 3.32
C THR A 178 -3.60 7.77 4.12
N ALA A 179 -3.89 7.35 5.35
CA ALA A 179 -4.89 7.97 6.20
C ALA A 179 -4.43 8.03 7.67
N ALA A 180 -4.78 9.10 8.39
CA ALA A 180 -4.46 9.28 9.81
C ALA A 180 -5.33 8.43 10.75
N HIS A 181 -6.44 7.97 10.28
CA HIS A 181 -7.36 7.09 11.01
C HIS A 181 -8.22 6.32 10.01
N GLN A 182 -8.90 5.27 10.48
CA GLN A 182 -9.80 4.47 9.64
C GLN A 182 -10.82 5.35 8.90
N ILE A 183 -11.06 5.05 7.63
CA ILE A 183 -11.92 5.83 6.73
C ILE A 183 -13.33 5.27 6.58
N LEU A 184 -13.61 4.09 7.14
CA LEU A 184 -14.93 3.47 7.07
C LEU A 184 -15.97 4.34 7.81
N PRO A 185 -17.20 4.47 7.28
CA PRO A 185 -18.26 5.16 7.97
C PRO A 185 -18.51 4.59 9.37
N LYS A 186 -18.75 5.44 10.37
CA LYS A 186 -18.98 5.03 11.77
C LYS A 186 -20.07 3.96 11.93
N ALA A 187 -21.08 3.94 11.06
CA ALA A 187 -22.13 2.93 11.07
C ALA A 187 -21.67 1.55 10.56
N VAL A 188 -20.66 1.51 9.68
CA VAL A 188 -20.15 0.27 9.07
C VAL A 188 -19.01 -0.33 9.90
N LEU A 189 -18.21 0.51 10.56
CA LEU A 189 -17.03 0.09 11.29
C LEU A 189 -17.27 -1.01 12.34
N PRO A 190 -18.32 -0.95 13.22
CA PRO A 190 -18.56 -2.02 14.19
C PRO A 190 -18.87 -3.37 13.53
N ILE A 191 -19.57 -3.34 12.39
CA ILE A 191 -19.90 -4.54 11.60
C ILE A 191 -18.62 -5.11 10.99
N ALA A 192 -17.79 -4.26 10.37
CA ALA A 192 -16.51 -4.67 9.79
C ALA A 192 -15.57 -5.26 10.84
N LYS A 193 -15.43 -4.63 12.01
CA LYS A 193 -14.63 -5.15 13.14
C LYS A 193 -15.17 -6.50 13.64
N THR A 194 -16.48 -6.62 13.84
CA THR A 194 -17.09 -7.87 14.32
C THR A 194 -16.86 -9.00 13.31
N LEU A 195 -17.02 -8.73 12.03
CA LEU A 195 -16.78 -9.71 10.97
C LEU A 195 -15.30 -10.06 10.89
N GLY A 196 -14.41 -9.07 10.90
CA GLY A 196 -12.96 -9.25 10.90
C GLY A 196 -12.49 -10.11 12.08
N ASN A 197 -12.96 -9.81 13.29
CA ASN A 197 -12.62 -10.59 14.48
C ASN A 197 -13.12 -12.04 14.40
N ARG A 198 -14.32 -12.27 13.87
CA ARG A 198 -14.82 -13.65 13.67
C ARG A 198 -13.97 -14.42 12.65
N VAL A 199 -13.59 -13.76 11.57
CA VAL A 199 -12.72 -14.34 10.54
C VAL A 199 -11.35 -14.65 11.14
N ASN A 200 -10.75 -13.73 11.88
CA ASN A 200 -9.46 -13.92 12.56
C ASN A 200 -9.51 -15.05 13.60
N THR A 201 -10.54 -15.09 14.44
CA THR A 201 -10.75 -16.18 15.42
C THR A 201 -10.86 -17.53 14.71
N ARG A 202 -11.60 -17.60 13.60
CA ARG A 202 -11.72 -18.82 12.80
C ARG A 202 -10.38 -19.25 12.20
N PHE A 203 -9.64 -18.28 11.66
CA PHE A 203 -8.31 -18.49 11.08
C PHE A 203 -7.31 -19.02 12.14
N ASN A 204 -7.23 -18.34 13.30
CA ASN A 204 -6.34 -18.73 14.40
C ASN A 204 -6.71 -20.10 15.02
N ALA A 205 -7.97 -20.54 14.87
CA ALA A 205 -8.41 -21.88 15.23
C ALA A 205 -8.09 -22.94 14.16
N GLY A 206 -7.29 -22.62 13.12
CA GLY A 206 -6.94 -23.50 12.02
C GLY A 206 -8.12 -23.88 11.11
N ARG A 207 -9.22 -23.13 11.16
CA ARG A 207 -10.41 -23.42 10.34
C ARG A 207 -10.29 -22.68 8.98
N PRO A 208 -10.69 -23.32 7.86
CA PRO A 208 -10.64 -22.69 6.56
C PRO A 208 -11.43 -21.38 6.54
N VAL A 209 -10.76 -20.31 6.08
CA VAL A 209 -11.40 -19.03 5.79
C VAL A 209 -11.43 -18.89 4.28
N PRO A 210 -12.63 -18.80 3.65
CA PRO A 210 -12.71 -18.59 2.23
C PRO A 210 -11.99 -17.30 1.85
N GLN A 211 -10.96 -17.42 1.05
CA GLN A 211 -10.24 -16.29 0.46
C GLN A 211 -10.20 -16.48 -1.04
N ARG A 212 -10.48 -15.39 -1.76
CA ARG A 212 -10.20 -15.37 -3.18
C ARG A 212 -8.69 -15.33 -3.38
N GLN A 213 -8.17 -16.28 -4.13
CA GLN A 213 -6.80 -16.20 -4.64
C GLN A 213 -6.78 -15.25 -5.84
N PHE A 214 -5.82 -14.34 -5.85
CA PHE A 214 -5.53 -13.52 -7.02
C PHE A 214 -4.73 -14.38 -8.01
N GLY A 215 -5.06 -14.28 -9.28
CA GLY A 215 -4.40 -15.00 -10.36
C GLY A 215 -4.50 -14.20 -11.66
N ASP A 216 -4.16 -14.79 -12.81
CA ASP A 216 -4.24 -14.10 -14.12
C ASP A 216 -5.66 -14.13 -14.72
N ASP A 217 -6.70 -14.10 -13.89
CA ASP A 217 -8.10 -14.01 -14.33
C ASP A 217 -8.61 -12.57 -14.39
N ASP A 218 -9.65 -12.35 -15.20
CA ASP A 218 -10.21 -11.03 -15.48
C ASP A 218 -10.69 -10.29 -14.22
N LEU A 219 -11.23 -10.99 -13.22
CA LEU A 219 -11.71 -10.36 -11.99
C LEU A 219 -10.53 -9.90 -11.13
N SER A 220 -9.45 -10.66 -11.02
CA SER A 220 -8.22 -10.27 -10.31
C SER A 220 -7.60 -9.03 -10.94
N TRP A 221 -7.51 -8.98 -12.27
CA TRP A 221 -7.05 -7.79 -13.00
C TRP A 221 -7.93 -6.57 -12.74
N PHE A 222 -9.24 -6.75 -12.80
CA PHE A 222 -10.19 -5.66 -12.56
C PHE A 222 -10.12 -5.14 -11.12
N MET A 223 -10.03 -6.03 -10.13
CA MET A 223 -9.92 -5.63 -8.74
C MET A 223 -8.60 -4.89 -8.47
N THR A 224 -7.48 -5.39 -9.00
CA THR A 224 -6.19 -4.69 -8.87
C THR A 224 -6.23 -3.31 -9.52
N ARG A 225 -6.92 -3.18 -10.67
CA ARG A 225 -7.07 -1.93 -11.41
C ARG A 225 -7.71 -0.81 -10.58
N ILE A 226 -8.53 -1.15 -9.58
CA ILE A 226 -9.20 -0.17 -8.70
C ILE A 226 -8.19 0.68 -7.90
N ALA A 227 -7.01 0.13 -7.62
CA ALA A 227 -5.93 0.84 -6.95
C ALA A 227 -5.23 1.88 -7.84
N PHE A 228 -5.55 1.97 -9.11
CA PHE A 228 -4.88 2.87 -10.06
C PHE A 228 -5.81 3.97 -10.56
N GLY A 229 -5.23 5.08 -10.97
CA GLY A 229 -5.93 6.22 -11.58
C GLY A 229 -6.32 6.00 -13.05
N SER A 230 -6.16 7.03 -13.90
CA SER A 230 -6.81 7.07 -15.20
C SER A 230 -6.31 6.03 -16.21
N ASN A 231 -5.02 5.90 -16.38
CA ASN A 231 -4.40 5.12 -17.47
C ASN A 231 -3.11 4.42 -17.04
N PRO A 232 -3.18 3.46 -16.09
CA PRO A 232 -1.99 2.75 -15.68
C PRO A 232 -1.44 1.87 -16.83
N SER A 233 -0.13 1.64 -16.80
CA SER A 233 0.50 0.64 -17.63
C SER A 233 0.03 -0.76 -17.21
N ALA A 234 -0.06 -1.68 -18.18
CA ALA A 234 -0.38 -3.08 -17.90
C ALA A 234 0.68 -3.72 -16.98
N LYS A 235 1.96 -3.34 -17.15
CA LYS A 235 3.07 -3.87 -16.36
C LYS A 235 2.97 -3.46 -14.88
N ALA A 236 2.60 -2.21 -14.60
CA ALA A 236 2.34 -1.75 -13.23
C ALA A 236 1.20 -2.52 -12.56
N VAL A 237 0.07 -2.68 -13.27
CA VAL A 237 -1.07 -3.45 -12.74
C VAL A 237 -0.71 -4.92 -12.54
N ALA A 238 0.05 -5.51 -13.47
CA ALA A 238 0.52 -6.90 -13.36
C ALA A 238 1.44 -7.10 -12.15
N GLN A 239 2.35 -6.16 -11.88
CA GLN A 239 3.25 -6.22 -10.73
C GLN A 239 2.47 -6.21 -9.42
N VAL A 240 1.55 -5.26 -9.22
CA VAL A 240 0.71 -5.21 -8.01
C VAL A 240 -0.17 -6.44 -7.87
N ARG A 241 -0.74 -6.94 -8.97
CA ARG A 241 -1.52 -8.19 -8.98
C ARG A 241 -0.66 -9.39 -8.55
N GLY A 242 0.59 -9.46 -9.03
CA GLY A 242 1.54 -10.51 -8.63
C GLY A 242 1.79 -10.50 -7.11
N TYR A 243 2.02 -9.34 -6.52
CA TYR A 243 2.19 -9.21 -5.07
C TYR A 243 0.93 -9.65 -4.29
N LEU A 244 -0.27 -9.30 -4.78
CA LEU A 244 -1.54 -9.77 -4.19
C LEU A 244 -1.70 -11.29 -4.27
N GLU A 245 -1.14 -11.94 -5.30
CA GLU A 245 -1.15 -13.39 -5.47
C GLU A 245 -0.17 -14.08 -4.50
N GLU A 246 0.99 -13.48 -4.27
CA GLU A 246 2.09 -14.03 -3.49
C GLU A 246 1.89 -13.90 -1.97
N VAL A 247 1.18 -12.86 -1.49
CA VAL A 247 1.07 -12.62 -0.06
C VAL A 247 0.25 -13.72 0.63
N PRO A 248 0.78 -14.39 1.69
CA PRO A 248 0.07 -15.44 2.39
C PRO A 248 -1.17 -14.91 3.12
N GLN A 249 -2.21 -15.74 3.25
CA GLN A 249 -3.39 -15.39 4.04
C GLN A 249 -3.06 -15.13 5.51
N SER A 250 -2.08 -15.85 6.06
CA SER A 250 -1.56 -15.65 7.41
C SER A 250 -1.01 -14.25 7.66
N THR A 251 -0.62 -13.56 6.61
CA THR A 251 -0.13 -12.18 6.65
C THR A 251 -1.23 -11.19 6.30
N SER A 252 -1.88 -11.38 5.15
CA SER A 252 -2.82 -10.39 4.61
C SER A 252 -4.03 -10.18 5.53
N LEU A 253 -4.58 -11.25 6.10
CA LEU A 253 -5.78 -11.15 6.94
C LEU A 253 -5.55 -10.38 8.25
N PRO A 254 -4.55 -10.71 9.10
CA PRO A 254 -4.24 -9.92 10.28
C PRO A 254 -3.91 -8.46 9.95
N SER A 255 -3.14 -8.21 8.88
CA SER A 255 -2.79 -6.85 8.46
C SER A 255 -4.02 -6.02 8.09
N TRP A 256 -4.97 -6.57 7.31
CA TRP A 256 -6.22 -5.89 6.99
C TRP A 256 -7.08 -5.58 8.22
N ILE A 257 -7.14 -6.52 9.19
CA ILE A 257 -7.92 -6.34 10.41
C ILE A 257 -7.30 -5.23 11.28
N ASP A 258 -5.98 -5.20 11.40
CA ASP A 258 -5.25 -4.18 12.14
C ASP A 258 -5.53 -2.76 11.63
N LEU A 259 -5.70 -2.57 10.29
CA LEU A 259 -6.05 -1.27 9.72
C LEU A 259 -7.41 -0.74 10.17
N LEU A 260 -8.33 -1.60 10.65
CA LEU A 260 -9.64 -1.18 11.14
C LEU A 260 -9.58 -0.44 12.49
N ASP A 261 -8.48 -0.55 13.22
CA ASP A 261 -8.26 0.10 14.51
C ASP A 261 -7.27 1.28 14.46
N HIS A 262 -6.84 1.66 13.24
CA HIS A 262 -5.88 2.75 13.06
C HIS A 262 -6.43 4.11 13.52
N ASP A 263 -5.64 4.77 14.38
CA ASP A 263 -5.87 6.17 14.80
C ASP A 263 -4.56 6.83 15.25
N ALA A 264 -3.93 7.57 14.36
CA ALA A 264 -2.65 8.25 14.60
C ALA A 264 -2.81 9.78 14.78
N ARG A 265 -4.03 10.26 15.08
CA ARG A 265 -4.29 11.71 15.17
C ARG A 265 -3.49 12.39 16.27
N GLU A 266 -3.26 11.72 17.38
CA GLU A 266 -2.48 12.25 18.49
C GLU A 266 -0.98 12.27 18.15
N ALA A 267 -0.44 11.18 17.61
CA ALA A 267 0.94 11.08 17.13
C ALA A 267 1.27 12.20 16.12
N LEU A 268 0.39 12.41 15.12
CA LEU A 268 0.60 13.46 14.12
C LEU A 268 0.60 14.87 14.72
N ARG A 269 -0.27 15.17 15.71
CA ARG A 269 -0.26 16.49 16.38
C ARG A 269 0.99 16.72 17.22
N ALA A 270 1.57 15.65 17.75
CA ALA A 270 2.80 15.72 18.53
C ALA A 270 4.06 15.79 17.65
N THR A 271 3.97 15.35 16.41
CA THR A 271 5.09 15.32 15.45
C THR A 271 5.50 16.73 15.05
N LYS A 272 6.79 17.03 15.24
CA LYS A 272 7.42 18.29 14.80
C LYS A 272 8.30 18.13 13.58
N THR A 273 8.60 16.90 13.19
CA THR A 273 9.41 16.58 12.01
C THR A 273 8.74 17.12 10.75
N PRO A 274 9.46 17.84 9.90
CA PRO A 274 8.95 18.31 8.62
C PRO A 274 8.25 17.21 7.85
N SER A 275 7.11 17.50 7.24
CA SER A 275 6.28 16.47 6.63
C SER A 275 5.72 16.91 5.28
N LEU A 276 5.60 15.94 4.36
CA LEU A 276 4.99 16.10 3.05
C LEU A 276 3.87 15.06 2.89
N VAL A 277 2.71 15.46 2.43
CA VAL A 277 1.56 14.59 2.17
C VAL A 277 1.26 14.58 0.68
N LEU A 278 1.32 13.39 0.07
CA LEU A 278 1.05 13.17 -1.35
C LEU A 278 -0.20 12.30 -1.53
N VAL A 279 -1.04 12.63 -2.49
CA VAL A 279 -2.24 11.84 -2.78
C VAL A 279 -2.65 11.90 -4.24
N GLY A 280 -3.08 10.77 -4.80
CA GLY A 280 -3.69 10.73 -6.13
C GLY A 280 -5.11 11.30 -6.11
N SER A 281 -5.44 12.18 -7.09
CA SER A 281 -6.79 12.78 -7.16
C SER A 281 -7.90 11.75 -7.42
N ARG A 282 -7.55 10.53 -7.86
CA ARG A 282 -8.44 9.40 -8.11
C ARG A 282 -8.20 8.22 -7.18
N ASP A 283 -7.53 8.44 -6.06
CA ASP A 283 -7.38 7.40 -5.04
C ASP A 283 -8.74 7.06 -4.41
N LEU A 284 -9.19 5.82 -4.64
CA LEU A 284 -10.45 5.29 -4.10
C LEU A 284 -10.26 4.57 -2.77
N LEU A 285 -9.02 4.23 -2.39
CA LEU A 285 -8.71 3.49 -1.16
C LEU A 285 -8.46 4.45 0.00
N THR A 286 -7.64 5.49 -0.21
CA THR A 286 -7.40 6.56 0.74
C THR A 286 -7.63 7.92 0.07
N PRO A 287 -8.90 8.33 -0.08
CA PRO A 287 -9.26 9.49 -0.89
C PRO A 287 -8.66 10.81 -0.39
N VAL A 288 -8.60 11.81 -1.26
CA VAL A 288 -8.03 13.13 -1.01
C VAL A 288 -8.45 13.73 0.34
N PHE A 289 -9.70 13.49 0.79
CA PHE A 289 -10.14 13.99 2.10
C PHE A 289 -9.38 13.36 3.27
N ALA A 290 -8.92 12.10 3.14
CA ALA A 290 -8.12 11.44 4.18
C ALA A 290 -6.71 12.07 4.25
N ALA A 291 -6.09 12.31 3.11
CA ALA A 291 -4.80 13.02 3.03
C ALA A 291 -4.89 14.46 3.56
N ARG A 292 -5.98 15.21 3.24
CA ARG A 292 -6.22 16.55 3.82
C ARG A 292 -6.32 16.51 5.35
N ARG A 293 -6.87 15.44 5.92
CA ARG A 293 -6.91 15.26 7.38
C ARG A 293 -5.52 15.04 7.96
N ILE A 294 -4.64 14.27 7.32
CA ILE A 294 -3.25 14.14 7.77
C ILE A 294 -2.61 15.52 7.83
N ALA A 295 -2.64 16.28 6.74
CA ALA A 295 -2.07 17.63 6.67
C ALA A 295 -2.67 18.58 7.73
N SER A 296 -3.95 18.41 8.09
CA SER A 296 -4.59 19.24 9.12
C SER A 296 -4.13 18.94 10.56
N PHE A 297 -3.48 17.81 10.81
CA PHE A 297 -2.93 17.45 12.12
C PHE A 297 -1.45 17.81 12.26
N LEU A 298 -0.74 17.96 11.14
CA LEU A 298 0.69 18.26 11.09
C LEU A 298 0.91 19.79 11.00
N PRO A 299 1.82 20.36 11.79
CA PRO A 299 2.21 21.75 11.60
C PRO A 299 3.00 21.92 10.29
N ASP A 300 2.62 22.86 9.47
CA ASP A 300 3.33 23.30 8.25
C ASP A 300 3.67 22.18 7.23
N ALA A 301 2.81 21.15 7.16
CA ALA A 301 3.02 20.07 6.20
C ALA A 301 2.83 20.54 4.76
N GLY A 302 3.76 20.18 3.89
CA GLY A 302 3.55 20.25 2.44
C GLY A 302 2.38 19.34 2.03
N PHE A 303 1.56 19.76 1.06
CA PHE A 303 0.41 18.98 0.60
C PHE A 303 0.25 19.06 -0.91
N GLU A 304 0.33 17.92 -1.60
CA GLU A 304 0.24 17.87 -3.06
C GLU A 304 -0.77 16.81 -3.53
N ILE A 305 -1.54 17.18 -4.55
CA ILE A 305 -2.49 16.27 -5.21
C ILE A 305 -2.00 15.99 -6.62
N LEU A 306 -1.75 14.74 -6.95
CA LEU A 306 -1.29 14.34 -8.26
C LEU A 306 -2.49 13.99 -9.15
N GLU A 307 -2.76 14.87 -10.12
CA GLU A 307 -3.94 14.75 -10.96
C GLU A 307 -3.98 13.49 -11.82
N GLY A 308 -5.14 12.83 -11.80
CA GLY A 308 -5.41 11.62 -12.58
C GLY A 308 -4.76 10.35 -12.04
N ALA A 309 -3.91 10.42 -11.01
CA ALA A 309 -3.32 9.28 -10.35
C ALA A 309 -4.25 8.66 -9.30
N GLY A 310 -4.11 7.36 -9.05
CA GLY A 310 -4.82 6.60 -8.03
C GLY A 310 -3.96 6.35 -6.79
N HIS A 311 -4.08 5.15 -6.23
CA HIS A 311 -3.44 4.73 -5.00
C HIS A 311 -1.98 4.25 -5.17
N GLN A 312 -1.46 4.20 -6.39
CA GLN A 312 -0.12 3.69 -6.66
C GLN A 312 0.78 4.81 -7.24
N LEU A 313 0.90 5.93 -6.50
CA LEU A 313 1.62 7.12 -6.97
C LEU A 313 3.05 6.83 -7.42
N MET A 314 3.79 6.00 -6.66
CA MET A 314 5.16 5.61 -6.96
C MET A 314 5.33 4.90 -8.30
N GLN A 315 4.23 4.32 -8.82
CA GLN A 315 4.21 3.65 -10.13
C GLN A 315 3.52 4.49 -11.21
N GLU A 316 2.50 5.28 -10.84
CA GLU A 316 1.71 6.05 -11.81
C GLU A 316 2.36 7.39 -12.18
N ARG A 317 3.11 7.99 -11.26
CA ARG A 317 3.77 9.30 -11.40
C ARG A 317 5.20 9.28 -10.83
N PRO A 318 6.04 8.30 -11.21
CA PRO A 318 7.33 8.09 -10.53
C PRO A 318 8.28 9.29 -10.61
N GLN A 319 8.32 9.99 -11.77
CA GLN A 319 9.16 11.19 -11.92
C GLN A 319 8.64 12.36 -11.10
N GLU A 320 7.32 12.53 -11.01
CA GLU A 320 6.69 13.59 -10.22
C GLU A 320 6.88 13.34 -8.73
N VAL A 321 6.72 12.08 -8.28
CA VAL A 321 7.01 11.67 -6.90
C VAL A 321 8.48 11.92 -6.55
N ALA A 322 9.42 11.51 -7.43
CA ALA A 322 10.85 11.75 -7.23
C ALA A 322 11.15 13.25 -7.08
N ARG A 323 10.62 14.09 -7.99
CA ARG A 323 10.81 15.55 -7.93
C ARG A 323 10.24 16.14 -6.63
N LEU A 324 9.04 15.72 -6.19
CA LEU A 324 8.43 16.24 -4.97
C LEU A 324 9.23 15.86 -3.71
N ILE A 325 9.80 14.65 -3.68
CA ILE A 325 10.72 14.23 -2.61
C ILE A 325 12.00 15.05 -2.65
N ASP A 326 12.57 15.32 -3.84
CA ASP A 326 13.77 16.18 -4.00
C ASP A 326 13.53 17.61 -3.52
N ASP A 327 12.41 18.21 -3.93
CA ASP A 327 12.03 19.56 -3.52
C ASP A 327 11.84 19.65 -2.00
N PHE A 328 11.19 18.63 -1.40
CA PHE A 328 11.03 18.52 0.05
C PHE A 328 12.38 18.34 0.77
N ALA A 329 13.24 17.44 0.29
CA ALA A 329 14.58 17.24 0.84
C ALA A 329 15.42 18.51 0.82
N ALA A 330 15.33 19.30 -0.25
CA ALA A 330 16.01 20.59 -0.37
C ALA A 330 15.46 21.65 0.59
N GLN A 331 14.17 21.64 0.90
CA GLN A 331 13.55 22.55 1.88
C GLN A 331 14.05 22.26 3.30
N ILE A 332 14.00 20.99 3.74
CA ILE A 332 14.39 20.60 5.10
C ILE A 332 15.90 20.72 5.35
N SER A 333 16.74 20.78 4.31
CA SER A 333 18.19 20.99 4.43
C SER A 333 18.58 22.47 4.64
N ARG A 334 17.64 23.40 4.45
CA ARG A 334 17.89 24.85 4.56
C ARG A 334 17.39 25.46 5.88
N GLY A 335 16.59 24.71 6.62
CA GLY A 335 16.03 25.09 7.91
C GLY A 335 16.81 24.52 9.07
#